data_242ccd9cc41716a7b4767b7ccdd89bc9
#
_entry.id   242ccd9cc41716a7b4767b7ccdd89bc9
#
_cell.length_a   1.000
_cell.length_b   1.000
_cell.length_c   1.000
_cell.angle_alpha   90.00
_cell.angle_beta   90.00
_cell.angle_gamma   90.00
#
_symmetry.space_group_name_H-M   'P 1'
#
loop_
_entity.id
_entity.type
_entity.pdbx_description
1 polymer ?
#
loop_
_entity_poly.entity_id
_entity_poly.type
_entity_poly.pdbx_seq_one_letter_code
_entity_poly.pdbx_strand_id
1 'polypeptide(L)'
;MSLPQGSDYHGNGKLYFKTHKENDMKYDICDYKDIIETHKDFPIEGIEYLDLNPIYKNPIYRDALVSDCMGKIVDMIPPTFDYIGVVESRGFLVGSILAHLLDKGLLLLRSKPGRLPGETKKISHTLEYGDSQMEVQTGKGRVLIFDDVLATGGTSQAATDVLTMGGYTPIGALFPVELTFLNPTLSIPYESVIKY
;
A
#
# COMPACT_ATOMS: atom_id res chain seq x y z
N MET A 1 -20.30 8.34 -6.33
CA MET A 1 -20.06 8.82 -4.96
C MET A 1 -19.28 10.11 -5.11
N SER A 2 -19.80 11.25 -4.66
CA SER A 2 -19.12 12.54 -4.80
C SER A 2 -18.00 12.65 -3.77
N LEU A 3 -16.82 13.09 -4.21
CA LEU A 3 -15.72 13.50 -3.33
C LEU A 3 -16.22 14.48 -2.26
N PRO A 4 -15.64 14.49 -1.05
CA PRO A 4 -16.01 15.47 -0.04
C PRO A 4 -15.93 16.88 -0.62
N GLN A 5 -16.94 17.70 -0.36
CA GLN A 5 -17.00 19.08 -0.83
C GLN A 5 -15.77 19.84 -0.36
N GLY A 6 -14.86 20.17 -1.28
CA GLY A 6 -13.72 21.04 -0.99
C GLY A 6 -12.34 20.58 -1.46
N SER A 7 -12.19 19.41 -2.08
CA SER A 7 -10.90 19.00 -2.68
C SER A 7 -11.05 18.73 -4.17
N ASP A 8 -10.20 19.35 -4.99
CA ASP A 8 -10.03 19.00 -6.39
C ASP A 8 -8.69 18.26 -6.53
N TYR A 9 -8.73 17.00 -7.00
CA TYR A 9 -7.57 16.14 -7.21
C TYR A 9 -7.18 16.11 -8.68
N HIS A 10 -5.89 16.29 -8.97
CA HIS A 10 -5.35 16.32 -10.33
C HIS A 10 -4.32 15.23 -10.68
N GLY A 11 -4.24 14.15 -9.93
CA GLY A 11 -3.46 12.94 -10.28
C GLY A 11 -1.93 13.11 -10.41
N ASN A 12 -1.35 14.17 -9.86
CA ASN A 12 0.09 14.49 -10.03
C ASN A 12 0.91 14.39 -8.73
N GLY A 13 0.41 13.68 -7.72
CA GLY A 13 1.05 13.56 -6.40
C GLY A 13 0.98 14.83 -5.54
N LYS A 14 0.18 15.81 -5.94
CA LYS A 14 -0.02 17.06 -5.20
C LYS A 14 -1.44 17.18 -4.70
N LEU A 15 -1.58 17.51 -3.43
CA LEU A 15 -2.84 17.71 -2.73
C LEU A 15 -3.27 19.19 -2.82
N TYR A 16 -4.50 19.41 -3.25
CA TYR A 16 -5.10 20.74 -3.33
C TYR A 16 -6.21 20.85 -2.28
N PHE A 17 -6.05 21.76 -1.32
CA PHE A 17 -7.06 21.99 -0.29
C PHE A 17 -7.79 23.31 -0.52
N LYS A 18 -9.12 23.24 -0.38
CA LYS A 18 -9.95 24.44 -0.37
C LYS A 18 -9.93 25.03 1.04
N THR A 19 -9.14 26.09 1.26
CA THR A 19 -9.20 26.82 2.53
C THR A 19 -10.39 27.76 2.51
N HIS A 20 -11.33 27.59 3.42
CA HIS A 20 -12.43 28.54 3.65
C HIS A 20 -11.88 29.80 4.32
N LYS A 21 -11.36 30.73 3.53
CA LYS A 21 -11.37 32.15 3.86
C LYS A 21 -12.19 32.87 2.80
N GLU A 22 -13.19 33.60 3.24
CA GLU A 22 -14.07 34.38 2.39
C GLU A 22 -13.25 35.19 1.34
N ASN A 23 -13.53 34.92 0.08
CA ASN A 23 -13.11 35.64 -1.13
C ASN A 23 -11.79 35.33 -1.85
N ASP A 24 -10.92 34.41 -1.38
CA ASP A 24 -9.80 33.92 -2.23
C ASP A 24 -9.72 32.40 -2.15
N MET A 25 -10.04 31.70 -3.24
CA MET A 25 -9.79 30.27 -3.38
C MET A 25 -8.28 30.04 -3.56
N LYS A 26 -7.56 29.91 -2.47
CA LYS A 26 -6.17 29.46 -2.48
C LYS A 26 -6.16 27.96 -2.26
N TYR A 27 -5.62 27.23 -3.24
CA TYR A 27 -5.27 25.82 -3.08
C TYR A 27 -3.87 25.78 -2.47
N ASP A 28 -3.74 25.31 -1.23
CA ASP A 28 -2.45 24.94 -0.71
C ASP A 28 -2.04 23.59 -1.33
N ILE A 29 -0.96 23.61 -2.09
CA ILE A 29 -0.35 22.43 -2.69
C ILE A 29 0.61 21.87 -1.65
N CYS A 30 0.32 20.68 -1.11
CA CYS A 30 1.23 19.98 -0.24
C CYS A 30 1.74 18.72 -0.98
N ASP A 31 3.06 18.52 -1.01
CA ASP A 31 3.65 17.27 -1.47
C ASP A 31 3.61 16.26 -0.30
N TYR A 32 3.31 15.00 -0.57
CA TYR A 32 3.40 13.95 0.45
C TYR A 32 4.78 13.88 1.10
N LYS A 33 5.84 14.19 0.35
CA LYS A 33 7.22 14.22 0.85
C LYS A 33 7.45 15.25 1.95
N ASP A 34 6.65 16.32 1.96
CA ASP A 34 6.69 17.35 3.00
C ASP A 34 6.00 16.88 4.30
N ILE A 35 5.16 15.82 4.21
CA ILE A 35 4.37 15.31 5.32
C ILE A 35 5.00 14.04 5.91
N ILE A 36 5.61 13.21 5.07
CA ILE A 36 6.27 11.97 5.49
C ILE A 36 7.53 12.33 6.29
N GLU A 37 7.59 11.85 7.52
CA GLU A 37 8.75 12.06 8.39
C GLU A 37 9.80 10.99 8.14
N THR A 38 11.07 11.41 8.14
CA THR A 38 12.22 10.50 8.01
C THR A 38 12.94 10.37 9.33
N HIS A 39 13.10 9.14 9.81
CA HIS A 39 13.83 8.82 11.04
C HIS A 39 15.09 8.02 10.71
N LYS A 40 16.25 8.58 11.02
CA LYS A 40 17.52 7.88 10.87
C LYS A 40 17.71 6.86 12.02
N ASP A 41 18.41 5.77 11.68
CA ASP A 41 18.78 4.73 12.64
C ASP A 41 17.58 4.10 13.38
N PHE A 42 16.47 3.89 12.67
CA PHE A 42 15.27 3.25 13.21
C PHE A 42 14.78 2.10 12.30
N PRO A 43 14.41 0.91 12.85
CA PRO A 43 14.48 0.50 14.26
C PRO A 43 15.90 0.11 14.73
N ILE A 44 16.85 0.09 13.80
CA ILE A 44 18.28 -0.22 14.07
C ILE A 44 19.18 0.76 13.33
N GLU A 45 20.43 0.90 13.80
CA GLU A 45 21.44 1.74 13.18
C GLU A 45 21.63 1.43 11.68
N GLY A 46 21.76 2.46 10.86
CA GLY A 46 21.94 2.38 9.40
C GLY A 46 20.62 2.35 8.60
N ILE A 47 19.46 2.25 9.26
CA ILE A 47 18.16 2.27 8.59
C ILE A 47 17.57 3.68 8.58
N GLU A 48 17.14 4.10 7.41
CA GLU A 48 16.35 5.31 7.23
C GLU A 48 14.86 4.92 7.08
N TYR A 49 14.08 5.20 8.11
CA TYR A 49 12.68 4.82 8.21
C TYR A 49 11.77 5.97 7.75
N LEU A 50 10.86 5.69 6.82
CA LEU A 50 9.82 6.62 6.42
C LEU A 50 8.56 6.39 7.25
N ASP A 51 8.18 7.40 8.03
CA ASP A 51 6.98 7.37 8.85
C ASP A 51 5.78 8.00 8.13
N LEU A 52 4.83 7.16 7.73
CA LEU A 52 3.59 7.57 7.11
C LEU A 52 2.49 7.93 8.13
N ASN A 53 2.75 7.81 9.45
CA ASN A 53 1.75 8.14 10.46
C ASN A 53 1.20 9.57 10.37
N PRO A 54 1.96 10.61 10.00
CA PRO A 54 1.41 11.94 9.78
C PRO A 54 0.29 11.96 8.72
N ILE A 55 0.41 11.15 7.67
CA ILE A 55 -0.65 11.00 6.65
C ILE A 55 -1.85 10.26 7.26
N TYR A 56 -1.61 9.16 7.97
CA TYR A 56 -2.70 8.34 8.53
C TYR A 56 -3.51 9.06 9.61
N LYS A 57 -2.87 9.91 10.42
CA LYS A 57 -3.49 10.70 11.48
C LYS A 57 -4.38 11.82 10.93
N ASN A 58 -4.11 12.33 9.75
CA ASN A 58 -4.88 13.41 9.14
C ASN A 58 -5.89 12.83 8.13
N PRO A 59 -7.21 12.98 8.37
CA PRO A 59 -8.22 12.40 7.47
C PRO A 59 -8.12 12.92 6.04
N ILE A 60 -7.75 14.19 5.84
CA ILE A 60 -7.63 14.80 4.52
C ILE A 60 -6.45 14.18 3.74
N TYR A 61 -5.29 14.04 4.36
CA TYR A 61 -4.11 13.43 3.74
C TYR A 61 -4.33 11.94 3.45
N ARG A 62 -4.98 11.24 4.38
CA ARG A 62 -5.32 9.83 4.21
C ARG A 62 -6.30 9.65 3.05
N ASP A 63 -7.35 10.44 2.97
CA ASP A 63 -8.37 10.35 1.92
C ASP A 63 -7.78 10.66 0.54
N ALA A 64 -6.85 11.62 0.47
CA ALA A 64 -6.11 11.92 -0.74
C ALA A 64 -5.23 10.73 -1.16
N LEU A 65 -4.45 10.15 -0.23
CA LEU A 65 -3.62 8.96 -0.52
C LEU A 65 -4.48 7.78 -1.02
N VAL A 66 -5.64 7.55 -0.41
CA VAL A 66 -6.60 6.54 -0.87
C VAL A 66 -7.07 6.82 -2.30
N SER A 67 -7.39 8.08 -2.61
CA SER A 67 -7.82 8.50 -3.95
C SER A 67 -6.72 8.27 -5.00
N ASP A 68 -5.46 8.59 -4.67
CA ASP A 68 -4.31 8.37 -5.54
C ASP A 68 -4.06 6.88 -5.78
N CYS A 69 -4.14 6.07 -4.74
CA CYS A 69 -4.06 4.62 -4.85
C CYS A 69 -5.15 4.06 -5.75
N MET A 70 -6.39 4.55 -5.63
CA MET A 70 -7.49 4.14 -6.51
C MET A 70 -7.23 4.51 -7.97
N GLY A 71 -6.72 5.71 -8.25
CA GLY A 71 -6.32 6.14 -9.59
C GLY A 71 -5.30 5.17 -10.21
N LYS A 72 -4.25 4.83 -9.46
CA LYS A 72 -3.23 3.86 -9.89
C LYS A 72 -3.81 2.47 -10.17
N ILE A 73 -4.76 2.00 -9.37
CA ILE A 73 -5.43 0.70 -9.61
C ILE A 73 -6.19 0.72 -10.93
N VAL A 74 -6.92 1.78 -11.22
CA VAL A 74 -7.71 1.90 -12.45
C VAL A 74 -6.80 1.91 -13.68
N ASP A 75 -5.66 2.57 -13.61
CA ASP A 75 -4.71 2.69 -14.73
C ASP A 75 -3.93 1.39 -14.98
N MET A 76 -3.59 0.64 -13.92
CA MET A 76 -2.70 -0.52 -13.99
C MET A 76 -3.43 -1.84 -14.24
N ILE A 77 -4.64 -2.02 -13.70
CA ILE A 77 -5.25 -3.34 -13.54
C ILE A 77 -6.53 -3.48 -14.35
N PRO A 78 -6.69 -4.60 -15.08
CA PRO A 78 -8.00 -4.96 -15.63
C PRO A 78 -9.05 -4.98 -14.50
N PRO A 79 -10.27 -4.51 -14.73
CA PRO A 79 -11.29 -4.32 -13.67
C PRO A 79 -11.73 -5.62 -12.99
N THR A 80 -11.17 -6.76 -13.37
CA THR A 80 -11.56 -8.08 -12.91
C THR A 80 -10.54 -8.68 -11.95
N PHE A 81 -10.57 -8.28 -10.69
CA PHE A 81 -9.90 -8.98 -9.60
C PHE A 81 -10.87 -9.15 -8.42
N ASP A 82 -10.55 -10.10 -7.52
CA ASP A 82 -11.48 -10.56 -6.49
C ASP A 82 -11.11 -10.00 -5.11
N TYR A 83 -9.83 -9.85 -4.84
CA TYR A 83 -9.31 -9.51 -3.51
C TYR A 83 -8.22 -8.44 -3.57
N ILE A 84 -8.16 -7.63 -2.50
CA ILE A 84 -6.94 -6.94 -2.13
C ILE A 84 -6.25 -7.76 -1.05
N GLY A 85 -5.04 -8.24 -1.34
CA GLY A 85 -4.18 -8.95 -0.42
C GLY A 85 -3.30 -7.98 0.35
N VAL A 86 -3.60 -7.74 1.62
CA VAL A 86 -2.93 -6.73 2.44
C VAL A 86 -1.84 -7.36 3.31
N VAL A 87 -0.65 -6.76 3.29
CA VAL A 87 0.50 -7.24 4.06
C VAL A 87 0.45 -6.67 5.49
N GLU A 88 0.66 -7.55 6.49
CA GLU A 88 0.75 -7.16 7.90
C GLU A 88 1.98 -6.30 8.15
N SER A 89 1.85 -5.19 8.84
CA SER A 89 0.66 -4.64 9.50
C SER A 89 0.19 -3.33 8.88
N ARG A 90 1.07 -2.52 8.35
CA ARG A 90 0.78 -1.17 7.86
C ARG A 90 -0.06 -1.20 6.57
N GLY A 91 0.14 -2.22 5.73
CA GLY A 91 -0.69 -2.46 4.54
C GLY A 91 -2.18 -2.62 4.86
N PHE A 92 -2.54 -3.03 6.09
CA PHE A 92 -3.94 -3.16 6.51
C PHE A 92 -4.68 -1.84 6.53
N LEU A 93 -4.00 -0.73 6.85
CA LEU A 93 -4.64 0.57 7.09
C LEU A 93 -5.35 1.09 5.84
N VAL A 94 -4.61 1.32 4.78
CA VAL A 94 -5.15 1.84 3.52
C VAL A 94 -5.75 0.73 2.67
N GLY A 95 -5.15 -0.45 2.65
CA GLY A 95 -5.63 -1.58 1.86
C GLY A 95 -7.05 -2.01 2.22
N SER A 96 -7.46 -1.95 3.50
CA SER A 96 -8.84 -2.22 3.91
C SER A 96 -9.85 -1.17 3.41
N ILE A 97 -9.44 0.08 3.36
CA ILE A 97 -10.27 1.17 2.81
C ILE A 97 -10.45 0.96 1.29
N LEU A 98 -9.36 0.64 0.59
CA LEU A 98 -9.40 0.36 -0.85
C LEU A 98 -10.30 -0.84 -1.16
N ALA A 99 -10.21 -1.94 -0.39
CA ALA A 99 -11.07 -3.11 -0.57
C ALA A 99 -12.55 -2.74 -0.43
N HIS A 100 -12.90 -1.94 0.58
CA HIS A 100 -14.26 -1.45 0.79
C HIS A 100 -14.75 -0.56 -0.36
N LEU A 101 -13.95 0.41 -0.78
CA LEU A 101 -14.34 1.38 -1.82
C LEU A 101 -14.46 0.73 -3.20
N LEU A 102 -13.68 -0.32 -3.48
CA LEU A 102 -13.67 -1.04 -4.75
C LEU A 102 -14.61 -2.25 -4.76
N ASP A 103 -15.34 -2.49 -3.68
CA ASP A 103 -16.21 -3.65 -3.50
C ASP A 103 -15.47 -4.99 -3.76
N LYS A 104 -14.29 -5.13 -3.13
CA LYS A 104 -13.42 -6.31 -3.21
C LYS A 104 -13.29 -7.00 -1.88
N GLY A 105 -13.05 -8.31 -1.92
CA GLY A 105 -12.69 -9.06 -0.72
C GLY A 105 -11.34 -8.59 -0.16
N LEU A 106 -11.16 -8.74 1.15
CA LEU A 106 -9.91 -8.46 1.85
C LEU A 106 -9.24 -9.78 2.25
N LEU A 107 -7.99 -9.97 1.81
CA LEU A 107 -7.20 -11.14 2.12
C LEU A 107 -5.99 -10.76 2.98
N LEU A 108 -5.86 -11.37 4.15
CA LEU A 108 -4.79 -11.04 5.10
C LEU A 108 -3.53 -11.85 4.82
N LEU A 109 -2.42 -11.19 4.58
CA LEU A 109 -1.08 -11.76 4.50
C LEU A 109 -0.36 -11.49 5.81
N ARG A 110 -0.16 -12.54 6.62
CA ARG A 110 0.36 -12.42 7.99
C ARG A 110 1.86 -12.63 8.02
N SER A 111 2.60 -11.68 8.57
CA SER A 111 4.06 -11.75 8.73
C SER A 111 4.52 -12.65 9.89
N LYS A 112 3.58 -13.12 10.71
CA LYS A 112 3.85 -14.10 11.80
C LYS A 112 2.90 -15.28 11.66
N PRO A 113 3.41 -16.47 11.35
CA PRO A 113 2.61 -17.68 11.16
C PRO A 113 1.82 -18.11 12.41
N GLY A 114 0.74 -18.85 12.17
CA GLY A 114 -0.11 -19.39 13.24
C GLY A 114 -1.18 -18.40 13.74
N ARG A 115 -1.45 -17.35 12.96
CA ARG A 115 -2.48 -16.36 13.28
C ARG A 115 -3.71 -16.42 12.38
N LEU A 116 -3.73 -17.37 11.44
CA LEU A 116 -4.88 -17.63 10.58
C LEU A 116 -5.43 -19.05 10.88
N PRO A 117 -6.75 -19.20 11.05
CA PRO A 117 -7.38 -20.50 11.24
C PRO A 117 -7.53 -21.24 9.90
N GLY A 118 -7.81 -22.55 9.98
CA GLY A 118 -8.08 -23.38 8.81
C GLY A 118 -6.82 -23.78 8.05
N GLU A 119 -7.00 -24.13 6.78
CA GLU A 119 -5.88 -24.50 5.93
C GLU A 119 -5.11 -23.26 5.48
N THR A 120 -3.81 -23.23 5.71
CA THR A 120 -2.92 -22.12 5.38
C THR A 120 -1.71 -22.59 4.60
N LYS A 121 -1.11 -21.70 3.83
CA LYS A 121 0.24 -21.85 3.26
C LYS A 121 1.18 -20.85 3.90
N LYS A 122 2.44 -21.28 4.05
CA LYS A 122 3.50 -20.50 4.69
C LYS A 122 4.73 -20.54 3.83
N ILE A 123 5.42 -19.42 3.77
CA ILE A 123 6.74 -19.31 3.14
C ILE A 123 7.71 -18.62 4.09
N SER A 124 8.96 -19.10 4.15
CA SER A 124 10.06 -18.38 4.80
C SER A 124 10.83 -17.63 3.73
N HIS A 125 11.18 -16.40 4.01
CA HIS A 125 11.98 -15.56 3.13
C HIS A 125 12.99 -14.77 3.96
N THR A 126 14.15 -14.55 3.38
CA THR A 126 15.20 -13.76 4.02
C THR A 126 15.03 -12.30 3.61
N LEU A 127 14.93 -11.41 4.58
CA LEU A 127 14.96 -9.97 4.41
C LEU A 127 16.33 -9.43 4.84
N GLU A 128 16.60 -8.18 4.53
CA GLU A 128 17.83 -7.47 4.95
C GLU A 128 18.06 -7.51 6.46
N TYR A 129 16.99 -7.71 7.25
CA TYR A 129 16.99 -7.70 8.71
C TYR A 129 16.74 -9.07 9.35
N GLY A 130 16.86 -10.15 8.60
CA GLY A 130 16.72 -11.52 9.07
C GLY A 130 15.63 -12.32 8.36
N ASP A 131 15.46 -13.57 8.82
CA ASP A 131 14.43 -14.45 8.29
C ASP A 131 13.04 -13.98 8.71
N SER A 132 12.19 -13.86 7.74
CA SER A 132 10.78 -13.53 7.92
C SER A 132 9.91 -14.65 7.35
N GLN A 133 8.68 -14.70 7.79
CA GLN A 133 7.72 -15.67 7.31
C GLN A 133 6.46 -14.96 6.86
N MET A 134 5.76 -15.56 5.91
CA MET A 134 4.45 -15.05 5.48
C MET A 134 3.45 -16.20 5.40
N GLU A 135 2.22 -15.95 5.84
CA GLU A 135 1.14 -16.90 5.88
C GLU A 135 -0.12 -16.35 5.24
N VAL A 136 -0.82 -17.21 4.49
CA VAL A 136 -2.13 -16.90 3.90
C VAL A 136 -3.06 -18.13 4.06
N GLN A 137 -4.36 -17.90 4.22
CA GLN A 137 -5.36 -18.96 4.11
C GLN A 137 -5.47 -19.44 2.66
N THR A 138 -5.67 -20.75 2.44
CA THR A 138 -5.86 -21.27 1.08
C THR A 138 -7.18 -20.83 0.48
N GLY A 139 -7.21 -20.71 -0.84
CA GLY A 139 -8.39 -20.29 -1.58
C GLY A 139 -8.13 -20.17 -3.06
N LYS A 140 -8.93 -19.38 -3.76
CA LYS A 140 -8.79 -19.12 -5.19
C LYS A 140 -9.31 -17.73 -5.51
N GLY A 141 -8.76 -17.12 -6.56
CA GLY A 141 -9.17 -15.80 -7.06
C GLY A 141 -7.95 -14.97 -7.47
N ARG A 142 -8.21 -13.83 -8.07
CA ARG A 142 -7.22 -12.87 -8.54
C ARG A 142 -6.98 -11.83 -7.45
N VAL A 143 -5.72 -11.61 -7.10
CA VAL A 143 -5.34 -10.77 -5.94
C VAL A 143 -4.44 -9.63 -6.39
N LEU A 144 -4.84 -8.40 -6.05
CA LEU A 144 -3.95 -7.24 -6.02
C LEU A 144 -3.28 -7.18 -4.66
N ILE A 145 -1.95 -7.21 -4.63
CA ILE A 145 -1.18 -7.07 -3.39
C ILE A 145 -1.09 -5.59 -3.02
N PHE A 146 -1.23 -5.30 -1.73
CA PHE A 146 -1.07 -3.95 -1.20
C PHE A 146 -0.19 -3.96 0.07
N ASP A 147 0.85 -3.13 0.05
CA ASP A 147 1.65 -2.80 1.24
C ASP A 147 1.94 -1.29 1.25
N ASP A 148 2.42 -0.72 2.35
CA ASP A 148 2.61 0.72 2.46
C ASP A 148 3.91 1.24 1.83
N VAL A 149 4.99 0.46 1.89
CA VAL A 149 6.32 0.83 1.36
C VAL A 149 6.93 -0.32 0.57
N LEU A 150 7.33 -0.01 -0.65
CA LEU A 150 8.18 -0.88 -1.46
C LEU A 150 9.65 -0.47 -1.26
N ALA A 151 10.41 -1.30 -0.53
CA ALA A 151 11.85 -1.14 -0.34
C ALA A 151 12.61 -1.95 -1.40
N THR A 152 13.13 -3.12 -1.08
CA THR A 152 13.85 -3.99 -2.04
C THR A 152 12.92 -4.90 -2.84
N GLY A 153 11.69 -5.12 -2.36
CA GLY A 153 10.70 -6.01 -2.97
C GLY A 153 10.61 -7.40 -2.32
N GLY A 154 11.48 -7.73 -1.37
CA GLY A 154 11.51 -9.05 -0.74
C GLY A 154 10.20 -9.46 -0.09
N THR A 155 9.58 -8.58 0.70
CA THR A 155 8.27 -8.81 1.32
C THR A 155 7.17 -9.04 0.27
N SER A 156 7.17 -8.24 -0.78
CA SER A 156 6.15 -8.30 -1.83
C SER A 156 6.33 -9.52 -2.73
N GLN A 157 7.56 -9.96 -2.95
CA GLN A 157 7.83 -11.22 -3.63
C GLN A 157 7.36 -12.41 -2.79
N ALA A 158 7.62 -12.41 -1.48
CA ALA A 158 7.10 -13.43 -0.58
C ALA A 158 5.56 -13.46 -0.54
N ALA A 159 4.92 -12.29 -0.60
CA ALA A 159 3.46 -12.19 -0.74
C ALA A 159 2.97 -12.84 -2.03
N THR A 160 3.65 -12.60 -3.14
CA THR A 160 3.36 -13.20 -4.44
C THR A 160 3.47 -14.73 -4.39
N ASP A 161 4.54 -15.23 -3.81
CA ASP A 161 4.83 -16.66 -3.74
C ASP A 161 3.86 -17.40 -2.81
N VAL A 162 3.58 -16.86 -1.62
CA VAL A 162 2.65 -17.50 -0.68
C VAL A 162 1.21 -17.49 -1.19
N LEU A 163 0.79 -16.45 -1.89
CA LEU A 163 -0.51 -16.40 -2.56
C LEU A 163 -0.63 -17.48 -3.63
N THR A 164 0.39 -17.62 -4.47
CA THR A 164 0.45 -18.66 -5.50
C THR A 164 0.38 -20.06 -4.88
N MET A 165 1.15 -20.32 -3.82
CA MET A 165 1.07 -21.57 -3.06
C MET A 165 -0.30 -21.79 -2.43
N GLY A 166 -0.98 -20.72 -2.05
CA GLY A 166 -2.32 -20.72 -1.48
C GLY A 166 -3.45 -20.98 -2.47
N GLY A 167 -3.15 -21.03 -3.78
CA GLY A 167 -4.12 -21.26 -4.86
C GLY A 167 -4.69 -19.98 -5.49
N TYR A 168 -4.12 -18.81 -5.16
CA TYR A 168 -4.51 -17.52 -5.73
C TYR A 168 -3.65 -17.16 -6.95
N THR A 169 -4.12 -16.17 -7.71
CA THR A 169 -3.41 -15.59 -8.85
C THR A 169 -3.06 -14.12 -8.53
N PRO A 170 -1.84 -13.83 -8.08
CA PRO A 170 -1.39 -12.44 -7.94
C PRO A 170 -1.35 -11.77 -9.32
N ILE A 171 -1.97 -10.58 -9.44
CA ILE A 171 -2.08 -9.89 -10.73
C ILE A 171 -1.28 -8.59 -10.78
N GLY A 172 -0.81 -8.12 -9.65
CA GLY A 172 -0.02 -6.92 -9.50
C GLY A 172 0.12 -6.52 -8.05
N ALA A 173 0.89 -5.46 -7.81
CA ALA A 173 1.07 -4.89 -6.48
C ALA A 173 0.99 -3.36 -6.53
N LEU A 174 0.49 -2.75 -5.46
CA LEU A 174 0.40 -1.29 -5.30
C LEU A 174 0.99 -0.85 -3.97
N PHE A 175 1.74 0.24 -4.02
CA PHE A 175 2.39 0.81 -2.85
C PHE A 175 2.15 2.32 -2.77
N PRO A 176 1.78 2.88 -1.60
CA PRO A 176 1.89 4.30 -1.32
C PRO A 176 3.26 4.88 -1.61
N VAL A 177 4.32 4.21 -1.16
CA VAL A 177 5.70 4.70 -1.27
C VAL A 177 6.61 3.66 -1.90
N GLU A 178 7.51 4.11 -2.79
CA GLU A 178 8.58 3.31 -3.39
C GLU A 178 9.94 3.97 -3.11
N LEU A 179 10.89 3.18 -2.62
CA LEU A 179 12.28 3.59 -2.43
C LEU A 179 13.09 3.22 -3.68
N THR A 180 13.02 4.06 -4.71
CA THR A 180 13.62 3.75 -6.04
C THR A 180 15.12 3.55 -5.99
N PHE A 181 15.81 4.19 -5.04
CA PHE A 181 17.26 4.05 -4.84
C PHE A 181 17.69 2.64 -4.38
N LEU A 182 16.74 1.82 -3.87
CA LEU A 182 16.98 0.42 -3.52
C LEU A 182 16.76 -0.53 -4.72
N ASN A 183 16.39 -0.01 -5.90
CA ASN A 183 16.14 -0.77 -7.12
C ASN A 183 15.20 -1.98 -6.90
N PRO A 184 13.96 -1.77 -6.40
CA PRO A 184 13.05 -2.85 -6.10
C PRO A 184 12.75 -3.71 -7.33
N THR A 185 12.63 -5.02 -7.10
CA THR A 185 12.29 -5.98 -8.15
C THR A 185 11.15 -6.90 -7.68
N LEU A 186 10.15 -7.08 -8.55
CA LEU A 186 9.04 -8.00 -8.35
C LEU A 186 8.80 -8.82 -9.61
N SER A 187 8.33 -10.05 -9.46
CA SER A 187 7.95 -10.93 -10.57
C SER A 187 6.59 -10.60 -11.19
N ILE A 188 5.84 -9.69 -10.60
CA ILE A 188 4.54 -9.20 -11.07
C ILE A 188 4.59 -7.70 -11.35
N PRO A 189 3.70 -7.14 -12.19
CA PRO A 189 3.60 -5.70 -12.38
C PRO A 189 3.31 -4.97 -11.06
N TYR A 190 3.84 -3.76 -10.91
CA TYR A 190 3.53 -2.93 -9.76
C TYR A 190 3.49 -1.44 -10.10
N GLU A 191 2.80 -0.69 -9.26
CA GLU A 191 2.76 0.77 -9.27
C GLU A 191 2.99 1.34 -7.88
N SER A 192 3.40 2.60 -7.85
CA SER A 192 3.57 3.37 -6.62
C SER A 192 3.05 4.79 -6.79
N VAL A 193 2.59 5.39 -5.69
CA VAL A 193 2.07 6.76 -5.69
C VAL A 193 3.22 7.75 -5.55
N ILE A 194 4.11 7.52 -4.59
CA ILE A 194 5.21 8.41 -4.21
C ILE A 194 6.54 7.67 -4.45
N LYS A 195 7.48 8.33 -5.14
CA LYS A 195 8.82 7.78 -5.43
C LYS A 195 9.90 8.60 -4.74
N TYR A 196 10.74 7.95 -3.93
CA TYR A 196 11.93 8.50 -3.30
C TYR A 196 13.18 8.08 -4.04
#